data_72af34bc597cd198813261af7ee07f43
#
_entry.id   72af34bc597cd198813261af7ee07f43
#
_cell.length_a   1.000
_cell.length_b   1.000
_cell.length_c   1.000
_cell.angle_alpha   90.00
_cell.angle_beta   90.00
_cell.angle_gamma   90.00
#
_symmetry.space_group_name_H-M   'P 1'
#
loop_
_entity.id
_entity.type
_entity.pdbx_description
1 polymer ?
#
loop_
_entity_poly.entity_id
_entity_poly.type
_entity_poly.pdbx_seq_one_letter_code
_entity_poly.pdbx_strand_id
1 'polypeptide(L)'
;MLTKIADGDIIDPVNGRLGKGDLWIKDDKIVPAPAGGAADRTVEASGCIVMAGAIDIHSHIGGGNVNTARLLLPEQHAAHQLRPAMTPLANAGWSTFQTGCLYAKMGFTTVVEPAMSPGAALHTHLELADIPIIDKATLAILGNDDFLLSMIRDDAPRTMIEDYVAWTVASTRALGVKVINAGAAAAFKENVRTFSLDDVVPSYGVSSRKIVKTLQAAVDSLGLPHPLHVHCNNLGSPGSADTAAATIAAADGLPLHLAHLQFYGYGTEGKRGFSSAAARLAELVNATPEVTIDIGQVMFGQTVTVSSDVMRQFSARGSAHPKKTVIHDGDGNGGGIVPYSYGKDFYGTMQWAIGLELFLLIDDPWRVFFTTDHPNGAPFTAYPALFELLMSREARAEMAAGLSRSALVLSTLAAIDREYTFEEIAIMTRAAPAKLLGLTDRGHLGAGATADVAVYRRDRSIAKMLGEAAYVFKDGDLVVQDGEIIHYRWGKALRLKPPVDKAMVRRLEDYHQQRYGLSLDWFNFPDSAIVREQPFGEVPCRT
;
A
#
# COMPACT_ATOMS: atom_id res chain seq x y z
N MET A 1 -31.45 5.92 10.53
CA MET A 1 -31.88 4.48 10.52
C MET A 1 -31.02 3.72 11.51
N LEU A 2 -31.59 2.84 12.32
CA LEU A 2 -30.87 2.00 13.28
C LEU A 2 -30.79 0.57 12.75
N THR A 3 -29.60 0.10 12.45
CA THR A 3 -29.35 -1.27 11.95
C THR A 3 -28.68 -2.11 13.03
N LYS A 4 -29.15 -3.33 13.21
CA LYS A 4 -28.55 -4.35 14.07
C LYS A 4 -27.92 -5.44 13.21
N ILE A 5 -26.63 -5.75 13.43
CA ILE A 5 -25.99 -6.97 12.96
C ILE A 5 -26.02 -7.94 14.14
N ALA A 6 -26.82 -9.01 14.02
CA ALA A 6 -27.19 -9.86 15.15
C ALA A 6 -26.36 -11.16 15.19
N ASP A 7 -25.98 -11.57 16.40
CA ASP A 7 -25.37 -12.89 16.72
C ASP A 7 -24.10 -13.23 15.91
N GLY A 8 -23.33 -12.20 15.50
CA GLY A 8 -22.06 -12.39 14.77
C GLY A 8 -20.91 -12.75 15.70
N ASP A 9 -19.89 -13.41 15.17
CA ASP A 9 -18.60 -13.63 15.83
C ASP A 9 -17.72 -12.41 15.60
N ILE A 10 -17.75 -11.47 16.54
CA ILE A 10 -17.07 -10.17 16.41
C ILE A 10 -15.58 -10.33 16.67
N ILE A 11 -14.76 -9.78 15.77
CA ILE A 11 -13.31 -9.72 15.92
C ILE A 11 -12.87 -8.27 15.83
N ASP A 12 -12.67 -7.66 17.00
CA ASP A 12 -12.27 -6.27 17.17
C ASP A 12 -11.12 -6.16 18.19
N PRO A 13 -9.88 -6.31 17.73
CA PRO A 13 -8.70 -6.31 18.61
C PRO A 13 -8.51 -4.99 19.38
N VAL A 14 -8.89 -3.86 18.76
CA VAL A 14 -8.72 -2.53 19.37
C VAL A 14 -9.55 -2.37 20.65
N ASN A 15 -10.76 -2.93 20.67
CA ASN A 15 -11.67 -2.85 21.79
C ASN A 15 -11.74 -4.15 22.62
N GLY A 16 -10.88 -5.12 22.35
CA GLY A 16 -10.83 -6.40 23.05
C GLY A 16 -12.11 -7.23 22.90
N ARG A 17 -12.86 -7.05 21.81
CA ARG A 17 -14.09 -7.81 21.55
C ARG A 17 -13.77 -9.00 20.64
N LEU A 18 -13.73 -10.17 21.23
CA LEU A 18 -13.52 -11.44 20.52
C LEU A 18 -14.65 -12.40 20.91
N GLY A 19 -15.53 -12.73 19.96
CA GLY A 19 -16.61 -13.69 20.14
C GLY A 19 -18.00 -13.16 19.81
N LYS A 20 -19.02 -13.94 20.15
CA LYS A 20 -20.41 -13.69 19.77
C LYS A 20 -20.98 -12.40 20.37
N GLY A 21 -21.72 -11.69 19.56
CA GLY A 21 -22.40 -10.47 19.99
C GLY A 21 -23.13 -9.76 18.87
N ASP A 22 -23.83 -8.71 19.27
CA ASP A 22 -24.54 -7.80 18.38
C ASP A 22 -23.69 -6.56 18.12
N LEU A 23 -23.77 -6.02 16.89
CA LEU A 23 -23.23 -4.72 16.54
C LEU A 23 -24.38 -3.82 16.10
N TRP A 24 -24.35 -2.57 16.57
CA TRP A 24 -25.38 -1.59 16.29
C TRP A 24 -24.83 -0.42 15.49
N ILE A 25 -25.51 -0.07 14.41
CA ILE A 25 -25.17 1.03 13.52
C ILE A 25 -26.33 2.02 13.51
N LYS A 26 -26.02 3.29 13.80
CA LYS A 26 -26.96 4.40 13.63
C LYS A 26 -26.37 5.41 12.67
N ASP A 27 -27.06 5.58 11.55
CA ASP A 27 -26.60 6.41 10.44
C ASP A 27 -25.19 5.95 9.98
N ASP A 28 -24.18 6.78 10.07
CA ASP A 28 -22.80 6.47 9.66
C ASP A 28 -21.90 5.95 10.81
N LYS A 29 -22.45 5.73 12.02
CA LYS A 29 -21.65 5.43 13.22
C LYS A 29 -22.04 4.13 13.90
N ILE A 30 -21.04 3.47 14.47
CA ILE A 30 -21.24 2.38 15.42
C ILE A 30 -21.68 2.98 16.75
N VAL A 31 -22.75 2.42 17.34
CA VAL A 31 -23.35 2.89 18.58
C VAL A 31 -23.50 1.77 19.60
N PRO A 32 -23.60 2.07 20.91
CA PRO A 32 -24.00 1.11 21.92
C PRO A 32 -25.41 0.56 21.63
N ALA A 33 -25.71 -0.64 22.16
CA ALA A 33 -27.04 -1.20 22.09
C ALA A 33 -28.07 -0.21 22.68
N PRO A 34 -29.16 0.12 21.96
CA PRO A 34 -30.17 1.03 22.47
C PRO A 34 -30.97 0.40 23.60
N ALA A 35 -31.48 1.23 24.52
CA ALA A 35 -32.43 0.80 25.54
C ALA A 35 -33.69 0.25 24.83
N GLY A 36 -34.02 -1.01 25.09
CA GLY A 36 -35.18 -1.69 24.48
C GLY A 36 -34.85 -2.55 23.24
N GLY A 37 -33.64 -2.48 22.68
CA GLY A 37 -33.13 -3.43 21.71
C GLY A 37 -33.86 -3.49 20.34
N ALA A 38 -34.77 -2.54 20.03
CA ALA A 38 -35.47 -2.51 18.74
C ALA A 38 -34.60 -1.83 17.65
N ALA A 39 -34.53 -2.45 16.48
CA ALA A 39 -33.84 -1.93 15.30
C ALA A 39 -34.84 -1.69 14.16
N ASP A 40 -34.56 -0.70 13.31
CA ASP A 40 -35.31 -0.48 12.07
C ASP A 40 -35.00 -1.59 11.06
N ARG A 41 -33.77 -2.13 11.11
CA ARG A 41 -33.28 -3.22 10.25
C ARG A 41 -32.43 -4.18 11.07
N THR A 42 -32.62 -5.47 10.86
CA THR A 42 -31.76 -6.53 11.41
C THR A 42 -31.10 -7.30 10.27
N VAL A 43 -29.79 -7.53 10.38
CA VAL A 43 -28.98 -8.41 9.52
C VAL A 43 -28.50 -9.58 10.36
N GLU A 44 -28.92 -10.78 10.00
CA GLU A 44 -28.53 -12.00 10.71
C GLU A 44 -27.09 -12.37 10.35
N ALA A 45 -26.23 -12.42 11.34
CA ALA A 45 -24.82 -12.74 11.21
C ALA A 45 -24.43 -14.02 11.98
N SER A 46 -25.41 -14.83 12.38
CA SER A 46 -25.16 -16.12 13.03
C SER A 46 -24.29 -16.99 12.12
N GLY A 47 -23.19 -17.54 12.69
CA GLY A 47 -22.21 -18.31 11.91
C GLY A 47 -21.29 -17.47 11.00
N CYS A 48 -21.36 -16.15 11.10
CA CYS A 48 -20.49 -15.23 10.36
C CYS A 48 -19.43 -14.61 11.27
N ILE A 49 -18.31 -14.22 10.68
CA ILE A 49 -17.29 -13.36 11.28
C ILE A 49 -17.63 -11.91 10.95
N VAL A 50 -17.58 -11.02 11.96
CA VAL A 50 -17.81 -9.58 11.83
C VAL A 50 -16.53 -8.83 12.18
N MET A 51 -16.00 -8.06 11.23
CA MET A 51 -14.80 -7.24 11.37
C MET A 51 -15.06 -5.82 10.88
N ALA A 52 -14.22 -4.88 11.30
CA ALA A 52 -14.18 -3.57 10.65
C ALA A 52 -13.83 -3.71 9.16
N GLY A 53 -14.17 -2.72 8.35
CA GLY A 53 -13.74 -2.64 6.97
C GLY A 53 -12.23 -2.66 6.84
N ALA A 54 -11.70 -3.43 5.89
CA ALA A 54 -10.27 -3.57 5.70
C ALA A 54 -9.66 -2.34 5.00
N ILE A 55 -8.38 -2.12 5.26
CA ILE A 55 -7.59 -0.99 4.77
C ILE A 55 -6.35 -1.51 4.06
N ASP A 56 -6.18 -1.14 2.79
CA ASP A 56 -4.96 -1.40 2.03
C ASP A 56 -4.12 -0.13 1.99
N ILE A 57 -2.90 -0.20 2.52
CA ILE A 57 -2.02 0.98 2.61
C ILE A 57 -1.13 1.17 1.39
N HIS A 58 -1.10 0.21 0.47
CA HIS A 58 -0.16 0.22 -0.65
C HIS A 58 -0.70 -0.54 -1.86
N SER A 59 -1.47 0.14 -2.69
CA SER A 59 -2.00 -0.42 -3.95
C SER A 59 -2.14 0.68 -5.00
N HIS A 60 -1.58 0.45 -6.19
CA HIS A 60 -1.71 1.41 -7.29
C HIS A 60 -3.10 1.30 -7.91
N ILE A 61 -3.96 2.24 -7.58
CA ILE A 61 -5.37 2.27 -8.00
C ILE A 61 -5.71 3.46 -8.91
N GLY A 62 -4.83 4.46 -8.98
CA GLY A 62 -4.95 5.62 -9.86
C GLY A 62 -3.58 6.14 -10.28
N GLY A 63 -3.50 6.86 -11.40
CA GLY A 63 -2.26 7.45 -11.90
C GLY A 63 -1.47 6.58 -12.88
N GLY A 64 -0.28 7.04 -13.25
CA GLY A 64 0.47 6.53 -14.40
C GLY A 64 0.83 5.05 -14.36
N ASN A 65 1.23 4.54 -13.20
CA ASN A 65 1.69 3.14 -13.08
C ASN A 65 0.56 2.15 -13.38
N VAL A 66 -0.58 2.31 -12.73
CA VAL A 66 -1.71 1.40 -12.93
C VAL A 66 -2.31 1.55 -14.32
N ASN A 67 -2.31 2.73 -14.91
CA ASN A 67 -2.80 2.95 -16.28
C ASN A 67 -1.93 2.22 -17.29
N THR A 68 -0.60 2.27 -17.14
CA THR A 68 0.31 1.50 -17.98
C THR A 68 0.04 0.00 -17.86
N ALA A 69 -0.13 -0.52 -16.64
CA ALA A 69 -0.44 -1.93 -16.42
C ALA A 69 -1.77 -2.35 -17.04
N ARG A 70 -2.80 -1.51 -16.97
CA ARG A 70 -4.11 -1.76 -17.61
C ARG A 70 -3.99 -1.92 -19.12
N LEU A 71 -3.12 -1.15 -19.78
CA LEU A 71 -2.87 -1.26 -21.21
C LEU A 71 -2.16 -2.55 -21.63
N LEU A 72 -1.43 -3.16 -20.71
CA LEU A 72 -0.54 -4.28 -20.99
C LEU A 72 -1.14 -5.67 -20.73
N LEU A 73 -2.31 -5.72 -20.10
CA LEU A 73 -3.04 -6.96 -19.81
C LEU A 73 -4.49 -6.88 -20.30
N PRO A 74 -4.74 -6.64 -21.61
CA PRO A 74 -6.11 -6.47 -22.12
C PRO A 74 -7.00 -7.70 -21.92
N GLU A 75 -6.44 -8.90 -21.96
CA GLU A 75 -7.15 -10.15 -21.67
C GLU A 75 -7.61 -10.24 -20.20
N GLN A 76 -6.86 -9.71 -19.28
CA GLN A 76 -7.25 -9.62 -17.87
C GLN A 76 -8.43 -8.65 -17.71
N HIS A 77 -8.41 -7.53 -18.41
CA HIS A 77 -9.52 -6.58 -18.45
C HIS A 77 -10.78 -7.23 -19.02
N ALA A 78 -10.65 -7.98 -20.12
CA ALA A 78 -11.77 -8.68 -20.73
C ALA A 78 -12.38 -9.74 -19.80
N ALA A 79 -11.55 -10.45 -19.02
CA ALA A 79 -12.01 -11.48 -18.09
C ALA A 79 -12.79 -10.94 -16.89
N HIS A 80 -12.57 -9.67 -16.50
CA HIS A 80 -13.17 -9.05 -15.32
C HIS A 80 -14.27 -8.03 -15.64
N GLN A 81 -14.93 -8.16 -16.77
CA GLN A 81 -16.04 -7.25 -17.11
C GLN A 81 -17.25 -7.46 -16.20
N LEU A 82 -17.76 -6.38 -15.61
CA LEU A 82 -19.02 -6.37 -14.88
C LEU A 82 -20.19 -5.97 -15.82
N ARG A 83 -21.37 -6.46 -15.51
CA ARG A 83 -22.61 -6.12 -16.22
C ARG A 83 -23.65 -5.59 -15.23
N PRO A 84 -24.46 -4.60 -15.61
CA PRO A 84 -24.36 -3.73 -16.80
C PRO A 84 -23.28 -2.67 -16.64
N ALA A 85 -22.68 -2.27 -17.75
CA ALA A 85 -21.70 -1.19 -17.79
C ALA A 85 -22.37 0.18 -17.87
N MET A 86 -21.91 1.12 -17.05
CA MET A 86 -22.31 2.52 -17.15
C MET A 86 -21.62 3.22 -18.32
N THR A 87 -20.36 2.87 -18.58
CA THR A 87 -19.56 3.34 -19.70
C THR A 87 -18.63 2.21 -20.17
N PRO A 88 -18.09 2.25 -21.40
CA PRO A 88 -17.13 1.26 -21.87
C PRO A 88 -15.91 1.12 -20.96
N LEU A 89 -15.40 2.22 -20.41
CA LEU A 89 -14.26 2.20 -19.51
C LEU A 89 -14.62 1.61 -18.14
N ALA A 90 -15.80 1.91 -17.61
CA ALA A 90 -16.26 1.31 -16.35
C ALA A 90 -16.43 -0.21 -16.46
N ASN A 91 -16.66 -0.73 -17.67
CA ASN A 91 -16.80 -2.15 -17.93
C ASN A 91 -15.46 -2.88 -18.09
N ALA A 92 -14.36 -2.17 -18.26
CA ALA A 92 -13.05 -2.79 -18.33
C ALA A 92 -12.62 -3.32 -16.94
N GLY A 93 -12.16 -4.56 -16.88
CA GLY A 93 -11.54 -5.12 -15.67
C GLY A 93 -10.41 -4.19 -15.20
N TRP A 94 -10.07 -4.09 -13.96
CA TRP A 94 -9.06 -3.14 -13.44
C TRP A 94 -9.29 -1.65 -13.76
N SER A 95 -10.45 -1.25 -14.26
CA SER A 95 -10.80 0.16 -14.34
C SER A 95 -10.92 0.76 -12.94
N THR A 96 -10.85 2.08 -12.83
CA THR A 96 -11.09 2.79 -11.57
C THR A 96 -12.39 2.34 -10.93
N PHE A 97 -13.47 2.33 -11.70
CA PHE A 97 -14.79 1.89 -11.22
C PHE A 97 -14.79 0.44 -10.71
N GLN A 98 -14.21 -0.48 -11.46
CA GLN A 98 -14.12 -1.89 -11.09
C GLN A 98 -13.27 -2.12 -9.85
N THR A 99 -12.18 -1.38 -9.72
CA THR A 99 -11.29 -1.45 -8.56
C THR A 99 -12.07 -1.24 -7.27
N GLY A 100 -12.90 -0.20 -7.18
CA GLY A 100 -13.74 0.04 -5.99
C GLY A 100 -14.70 -1.09 -5.69
N CYS A 101 -15.37 -1.62 -6.73
CA CYS A 101 -16.31 -2.74 -6.58
C CYS A 101 -15.61 -4.02 -6.08
N LEU A 102 -14.45 -4.35 -6.65
CA LEU A 102 -13.70 -5.56 -6.27
C LEU A 102 -13.16 -5.47 -4.84
N TYR A 103 -12.63 -4.32 -4.43
CA TYR A 103 -12.23 -4.11 -3.04
C TYR A 103 -13.41 -4.24 -2.08
N ALA A 104 -14.54 -3.60 -2.40
CA ALA A 104 -15.73 -3.67 -1.56
C ALA A 104 -16.25 -5.10 -1.40
N LYS A 105 -16.28 -5.90 -2.47
CA LYS A 105 -16.69 -7.32 -2.41
C LYS A 105 -15.83 -8.15 -1.46
N MET A 106 -14.57 -7.83 -1.31
CA MET A 106 -13.65 -8.46 -0.34
C MET A 106 -13.75 -7.85 1.07
N GLY A 107 -14.58 -6.83 1.29
CA GLY A 107 -14.73 -6.17 2.58
C GLY A 107 -13.69 -5.09 2.88
N PHE A 108 -12.96 -4.61 1.89
CA PHE A 108 -12.10 -3.43 2.02
C PHE A 108 -12.93 -2.16 1.84
N THR A 109 -12.66 -1.17 2.69
CA THR A 109 -13.37 0.12 2.70
C THR A 109 -12.46 1.33 2.53
N THR A 110 -11.14 1.14 2.58
CA THR A 110 -10.14 2.21 2.41
C THR A 110 -8.92 1.67 1.67
N VAL A 111 -8.40 2.43 0.70
CA VAL A 111 -7.20 2.07 -0.08
C VAL A 111 -6.33 3.29 -0.31
N VAL A 112 -5.01 3.12 -0.18
CA VAL A 112 -4.01 4.17 -0.41
C VAL A 112 -3.27 3.94 -1.71
N GLU A 113 -3.34 4.92 -2.62
CA GLU A 113 -2.43 5.02 -3.77
C GLU A 113 -1.05 5.52 -3.29
N PRO A 114 -0.04 4.68 -3.30
CA PRO A 114 1.21 4.99 -2.61
C PRO A 114 2.18 5.85 -3.43
N ALA A 115 1.87 6.22 -4.67
CA ALA A 115 2.88 6.80 -5.58
C ALA A 115 2.31 7.90 -6.47
N MET A 116 1.88 9.00 -5.88
CA MET A 116 1.40 10.17 -6.59
C MET A 116 2.55 11.16 -6.87
N SER A 117 2.90 11.36 -8.13
CA SER A 117 3.79 12.45 -8.52
C SER A 117 3.13 13.80 -8.25
N PRO A 118 3.79 14.76 -7.59
CA PRO A 118 3.19 16.07 -7.32
C PRO A 118 2.63 16.77 -8.56
N GLY A 119 3.35 16.72 -9.69
CA GLY A 119 2.88 17.31 -10.94
C GLY A 119 1.66 16.62 -11.58
N ALA A 120 1.33 15.40 -11.16
CA ALA A 120 0.17 14.65 -11.63
C ALA A 120 -0.97 14.58 -10.59
N ALA A 121 -0.89 15.36 -9.51
CA ALA A 121 -1.82 15.24 -8.39
C ALA A 121 -3.29 15.43 -8.81
N LEU A 122 -3.59 16.47 -9.60
CA LEU A 122 -4.96 16.69 -10.10
C LEU A 122 -5.48 15.47 -10.85
N HIS A 123 -4.69 14.95 -11.80
CA HIS A 123 -5.11 13.80 -12.61
C HIS A 123 -5.32 12.55 -11.76
N THR A 124 -4.40 12.27 -10.85
CA THR A 124 -4.54 11.14 -9.91
C THR A 124 -5.83 11.27 -9.08
N HIS A 125 -6.13 12.45 -8.53
CA HIS A 125 -7.36 12.64 -7.76
C HIS A 125 -8.63 12.54 -8.62
N LEU A 126 -8.60 12.96 -9.88
CA LEU A 126 -9.73 12.75 -10.80
C LEU A 126 -10.01 11.26 -11.02
N GLU A 127 -8.97 10.45 -11.20
CA GLU A 127 -9.10 8.99 -11.30
C GLU A 127 -9.60 8.36 -9.99
N LEU A 128 -9.07 8.80 -8.84
CA LEU A 128 -9.54 8.33 -7.54
C LEU A 128 -11.00 8.71 -7.27
N ALA A 129 -11.45 9.87 -7.77
CA ALA A 129 -12.84 10.29 -7.67
C ALA A 129 -13.80 9.40 -8.47
N ASP A 130 -13.29 8.68 -9.48
CA ASP A 130 -14.07 7.71 -10.28
C ASP A 130 -14.17 6.33 -9.62
N ILE A 131 -13.46 6.09 -8.51
CA ILE A 131 -13.50 4.84 -7.75
C ILE A 131 -14.67 4.89 -6.76
N PRO A 132 -15.70 4.03 -6.90
CA PRO A 132 -16.84 4.01 -6.00
C PRO A 132 -16.54 3.31 -4.68
N ILE A 133 -17.41 3.51 -3.71
CA ILE A 133 -17.56 2.82 -2.43
C ILE A 133 -16.43 3.13 -1.44
N ILE A 134 -15.19 2.75 -1.77
CA ILE A 134 -14.05 2.84 -0.84
C ILE A 134 -13.59 4.29 -0.62
N ASP A 135 -13.04 4.58 0.55
CA ASP A 135 -12.24 5.78 0.79
C ASP A 135 -10.88 5.64 0.14
N LYS A 136 -10.31 6.75 -0.30
CA LYS A 136 -9.01 6.79 -0.98
C LYS A 136 -8.08 7.80 -0.33
N ALA A 137 -6.80 7.49 -0.35
CA ALA A 137 -5.74 8.41 0.03
C ALA A 137 -4.58 8.32 -0.96
N THR A 138 -3.63 9.23 -0.87
CA THR A 138 -2.42 9.22 -1.70
C THR A 138 -1.18 9.50 -0.87
N LEU A 139 -0.02 8.99 -1.32
CA LEU A 139 1.28 9.42 -0.81
C LEU A 139 2.01 10.21 -1.92
N ALA A 140 2.47 11.42 -1.60
CA ALA A 140 3.23 12.25 -2.53
C ALA A 140 4.66 11.74 -2.67
N ILE A 141 5.15 11.58 -3.90
CA ILE A 141 6.53 11.15 -4.14
C ILE A 141 7.45 12.36 -4.00
N LEU A 142 8.49 12.20 -3.18
CA LEU A 142 9.62 13.13 -3.02
C LEU A 142 10.95 12.38 -3.11
N GLY A 143 12.07 13.12 -3.12
CA GLY A 143 13.41 12.55 -3.02
C GLY A 143 14.20 12.45 -4.32
N ASN A 144 13.62 12.89 -5.44
CA ASN A 144 14.27 12.94 -6.75
C ASN A 144 14.08 14.29 -7.47
N ASP A 145 13.43 15.24 -6.82
CA ASP A 145 13.13 16.56 -7.38
C ASP A 145 14.30 17.53 -7.16
N ASP A 146 14.50 18.40 -8.14
CA ASP A 146 15.61 19.34 -8.22
C ASP A 146 15.61 20.35 -7.05
N PHE A 147 14.44 20.82 -6.63
CA PHE A 147 14.34 21.80 -5.56
C PHE A 147 14.79 21.22 -4.21
N LEU A 148 14.31 20.04 -3.84
CA LEU A 148 14.71 19.34 -2.62
C LEU A 148 16.20 19.01 -2.65
N LEU A 149 16.69 18.43 -3.75
CA LEU A 149 18.10 18.04 -3.88
C LEU A 149 19.03 19.26 -3.78
N SER A 150 18.63 20.40 -4.35
CA SER A 150 19.36 21.68 -4.21
C SER A 150 19.38 22.16 -2.77
N MET A 151 18.26 22.12 -2.06
CA MET A 151 18.21 22.48 -0.63
C MET A 151 19.09 21.60 0.23
N ILE A 152 19.09 20.28 0.00
CA ILE A 152 19.94 19.33 0.74
C ILE A 152 21.43 19.54 0.44
N ARG A 153 21.77 19.83 -0.84
CA ARG A 153 23.16 20.17 -1.24
C ARG A 153 23.65 21.41 -0.52
N ASP A 154 22.81 22.42 -0.46
CA ASP A 154 23.16 23.75 0.07
C ASP A 154 23.01 23.82 1.61
N ASP A 155 22.81 22.65 2.27
CA ASP A 155 22.60 22.50 3.71
C ASP A 155 21.54 23.49 4.26
N ALA A 156 20.42 23.63 3.52
CA ALA A 156 19.30 24.47 3.91
C ALA A 156 18.81 24.13 5.34
N PRO A 157 18.34 25.11 6.10
CA PRO A 157 17.77 24.86 7.43
C PRO A 157 16.70 23.78 7.41
N ARG A 158 16.67 22.93 8.42
CA ARG A 158 15.68 21.84 8.54
C ARG A 158 14.23 22.35 8.39
N THR A 159 13.91 23.49 8.99
CA THR A 159 12.60 24.13 8.89
C THR A 159 12.20 24.42 7.45
N MET A 160 13.14 24.76 6.59
CA MET A 160 12.88 25.00 5.17
C MET A 160 12.51 23.71 4.42
N ILE A 161 13.13 22.58 4.78
CA ILE A 161 12.78 21.27 4.25
C ILE A 161 11.37 20.86 4.74
N GLU A 162 11.09 21.09 6.03
CA GLU A 162 9.78 20.85 6.63
C GLU A 162 8.68 21.65 5.93
N ASP A 163 8.90 22.94 5.69
CA ASP A 163 7.97 23.79 4.96
C ASP A 163 7.71 23.30 3.53
N TYR A 164 8.74 22.80 2.85
CA TYR A 164 8.60 22.23 1.52
C TYR A 164 7.80 20.92 1.53
N VAL A 165 8.06 20.04 2.48
CA VAL A 165 7.29 18.80 2.68
C VAL A 165 5.83 19.14 3.01
N ALA A 166 5.59 20.08 3.93
CA ALA A 166 4.26 20.55 4.29
C ALA A 166 3.50 21.11 3.08
N TRP A 167 4.16 21.97 2.30
CA TRP A 167 3.59 22.52 1.06
C TRP A 167 3.23 21.40 0.06
N THR A 168 4.15 20.44 -0.15
CA THR A 168 3.90 19.33 -1.08
C THR A 168 2.69 18.51 -0.66
N VAL A 169 2.61 18.13 0.61
CA VAL A 169 1.47 17.37 1.15
C VAL A 169 0.16 18.15 1.02
N ALA A 170 0.16 19.43 1.38
CA ALA A 170 -1.04 20.28 1.33
C ALA A 170 -1.49 20.55 -0.10
N SER A 171 -0.59 20.93 -1.01
CA SER A 171 -0.91 21.27 -2.41
C SER A 171 -1.38 20.07 -3.20
N THR A 172 -0.82 18.89 -2.93
CA THR A 172 -1.19 17.63 -3.59
C THR A 172 -2.35 16.88 -2.92
N ARG A 173 -2.87 17.35 -1.77
CA ARG A 173 -3.89 16.67 -0.93
C ARG A 173 -3.48 15.25 -0.53
N ALA A 174 -2.20 15.03 -0.32
CA ALA A 174 -1.68 13.74 0.09
C ALA A 174 -1.93 13.45 1.58
N LEU A 175 -1.89 12.17 1.95
CA LEU A 175 -1.95 11.69 3.33
C LEU A 175 -0.56 11.44 3.92
N GLY A 176 0.49 11.50 3.12
CA GLY A 176 1.87 11.25 3.54
C GLY A 176 2.85 11.40 2.40
N VAL A 177 4.08 10.96 2.63
CA VAL A 177 5.21 11.07 1.70
C VAL A 177 5.80 9.70 1.42
N LYS A 178 6.06 9.44 0.14
CA LYS A 178 6.83 8.26 -0.32
C LYS A 178 8.13 8.68 -0.98
N VAL A 179 9.17 7.92 -0.72
CA VAL A 179 10.45 8.00 -1.43
C VAL A 179 10.62 6.72 -2.25
N ILE A 180 10.97 6.87 -3.52
CA ILE A 180 11.27 5.75 -4.41
C ILE A 180 12.72 5.90 -4.89
N ASN A 181 13.58 4.96 -4.51
CA ASN A 181 14.99 4.98 -4.91
C ASN A 181 15.61 6.39 -4.75
N ALA A 182 15.68 6.90 -3.53
CA ALA A 182 16.04 8.28 -3.22
C ALA A 182 17.29 8.74 -4.00
N GLY A 183 17.15 9.76 -4.84
CA GLY A 183 18.19 10.28 -5.71
C GLY A 183 18.46 9.46 -7.00
N ALA A 184 17.99 8.23 -7.10
CA ALA A 184 18.36 7.36 -8.21
C ALA A 184 17.79 7.84 -9.57
N ALA A 185 16.57 8.39 -9.60
CA ALA A 185 15.98 8.91 -10.84
C ALA A 185 16.71 10.18 -11.31
N ALA A 186 17.18 11.02 -10.39
CA ALA A 186 18.02 12.16 -10.73
C ALA A 186 19.39 11.69 -11.27
N ALA A 187 20.04 10.76 -10.59
CA ALA A 187 21.32 10.19 -11.01
C ALA A 187 21.21 9.44 -12.37
N PHE A 188 20.06 8.79 -12.62
CA PHE A 188 19.82 8.11 -13.90
C PHE A 188 19.86 9.09 -15.10
N LYS A 189 19.34 10.30 -14.94
CA LYS A 189 19.42 11.37 -15.97
C LYS A 189 20.87 11.75 -16.28
N GLU A 190 21.78 11.50 -15.34
CA GLU A 190 23.23 11.72 -15.49
C GLU A 190 23.98 10.43 -15.87
N ASN A 191 23.28 9.48 -16.46
CA ASN A 191 23.82 8.21 -16.94
C ASN A 191 24.31 7.23 -15.86
N VAL A 192 23.95 7.42 -14.60
CA VAL A 192 24.21 6.47 -13.51
C VAL A 192 23.22 5.32 -13.61
N ARG A 193 23.69 4.07 -13.72
CA ARG A 193 22.85 2.89 -13.93
C ARG A 193 22.70 1.99 -12.70
N THR A 194 23.51 2.22 -11.67
CA THR A 194 23.43 1.55 -10.38
C THR A 194 23.48 2.60 -9.29
N PHE A 195 22.64 2.49 -8.29
CA PHE A 195 22.54 3.50 -7.24
C PHE A 195 22.15 2.86 -5.91
N SER A 196 23.08 2.82 -4.98
CA SER A 196 22.91 2.28 -3.64
C SER A 196 22.69 3.40 -2.62
N LEU A 197 22.44 3.02 -1.38
CA LEU A 197 22.08 3.96 -0.31
C LEU A 197 23.16 5.06 -0.06
N ASP A 198 24.43 4.72 -0.26
CA ASP A 198 25.55 5.65 -0.02
C ASP A 198 26.10 6.29 -1.30
N ASP A 199 25.57 5.91 -2.47
CA ASP A 199 25.91 6.58 -3.72
C ASP A 199 25.34 7.99 -3.76
N VAL A 200 26.05 8.88 -4.44
CA VAL A 200 25.67 10.31 -4.55
C VAL A 200 25.12 10.63 -5.93
N VAL A 201 24.13 11.51 -5.96
CA VAL A 201 23.63 12.11 -7.20
C VAL A 201 24.72 13.06 -7.69
N PRO A 202 25.31 12.86 -8.90
CA PRO A 202 26.54 13.56 -9.30
C PRO A 202 26.44 15.09 -9.26
N SER A 203 25.39 15.68 -9.87
CA SER A 203 25.19 17.14 -9.90
C SER A 203 24.91 17.78 -8.55
N TYR A 204 24.51 17.00 -7.55
CA TYR A 204 24.16 17.53 -6.23
C TYR A 204 25.15 17.13 -5.14
N GLY A 205 25.93 16.07 -5.32
CA GLY A 205 26.80 15.54 -4.27
C GLY A 205 26.03 15.02 -3.05
N VAL A 206 24.75 14.68 -3.19
CA VAL A 206 23.86 14.23 -2.13
C VAL A 206 23.64 12.73 -2.22
N SER A 207 23.84 12.01 -1.12
CA SER A 207 23.62 10.56 -1.08
C SER A 207 22.16 10.21 -0.85
N SER A 208 21.76 8.99 -1.31
CA SER A 208 20.43 8.44 -1.04
C SER A 208 20.13 8.42 0.47
N ARG A 209 21.11 8.03 1.30
CA ARG A 209 21.00 8.03 2.77
C ARG A 209 20.67 9.43 3.30
N LYS A 210 21.37 10.48 2.83
CA LYS A 210 21.11 11.86 3.28
C LYS A 210 19.69 12.29 2.92
N ILE A 211 19.21 11.93 1.72
CA ILE A 211 17.83 12.23 1.28
C ILE A 211 16.81 11.55 2.19
N VAL A 212 16.95 10.23 2.42
CA VAL A 212 16.04 9.46 3.27
C VAL A 212 15.99 10.04 4.69
N LYS A 213 17.14 10.24 5.32
CA LYS A 213 17.21 10.81 6.69
C LYS A 213 16.61 12.20 6.78
N THR A 214 16.83 13.04 5.78
CA THR A 214 16.29 14.41 5.75
C THR A 214 14.77 14.40 5.65
N LEU A 215 14.20 13.59 4.75
CA LEU A 215 12.74 13.50 4.59
C LEU A 215 12.08 12.80 5.79
N GLN A 216 12.71 11.78 6.35
CA GLN A 216 12.22 11.09 7.55
C GLN A 216 12.11 12.07 8.72
N ALA A 217 13.16 12.85 8.97
CA ALA A 217 13.16 13.85 10.02
C ALA A 217 12.11 14.94 9.81
N ALA A 218 11.86 15.37 8.56
CA ALA A 218 10.82 16.34 8.24
C ALA A 218 9.41 15.76 8.44
N VAL A 219 9.17 14.53 7.99
CA VAL A 219 7.88 13.82 8.16
C VAL A 219 7.54 13.65 9.65
N ASP A 220 8.52 13.24 10.46
CA ASP A 220 8.34 13.07 11.89
C ASP A 220 8.08 14.40 12.61
N SER A 221 8.89 15.42 12.32
CA SER A 221 8.76 16.77 12.91
C SER A 221 7.42 17.43 12.59
N LEU A 222 6.89 17.23 11.39
CA LEU A 222 5.59 17.73 10.98
C LEU A 222 4.42 16.94 11.61
N GLY A 223 4.72 15.87 12.33
CA GLY A 223 3.70 15.00 12.92
C GLY A 223 2.82 14.30 11.88
N LEU A 224 3.34 14.03 10.67
CA LEU A 224 2.56 13.28 9.70
C LEU A 224 2.27 11.88 10.27
N PRO A 225 1.02 11.39 10.25
CA PRO A 225 0.67 10.10 10.87
C PRO A 225 1.43 8.94 10.24
N HIS A 226 1.44 8.88 8.91
CA HIS A 226 2.17 7.85 8.18
C HIS A 226 3.66 8.18 8.19
N PRO A 227 4.54 7.29 8.70
CA PRO A 227 5.98 7.46 8.60
C PRO A 227 6.44 7.62 7.16
N LEU A 228 7.67 8.10 6.94
CA LEU A 228 8.23 8.12 5.60
C LEU A 228 8.15 6.72 4.97
N HIS A 229 7.45 6.60 3.86
CA HIS A 229 7.24 5.36 3.13
C HIS A 229 8.39 5.16 2.12
N VAL A 230 9.25 4.18 2.35
CA VAL A 230 10.51 4.03 1.60
C VAL A 230 10.50 2.79 0.72
N HIS A 231 10.55 3.00 -0.58
CA HIS A 231 10.98 2.02 -1.56
C HIS A 231 12.52 2.08 -1.64
N CYS A 232 13.18 1.07 -1.09
CA CYS A 232 14.64 1.04 -0.97
C CYS A 232 15.33 0.97 -2.33
N ASN A 233 16.65 1.21 -2.34
CA ASN A 233 17.48 0.96 -3.50
C ASN A 233 17.73 -0.55 -3.70
N ASN A 234 18.12 -0.96 -4.91
CA ASN A 234 18.53 -2.33 -5.24
C ASN A 234 17.43 -3.40 -5.24
N LEU A 235 16.18 -3.03 -5.51
CA LEU A 235 15.07 -3.97 -5.64
C LEU A 235 15.43 -5.15 -6.56
N GLY A 236 15.18 -6.38 -6.10
CA GLY A 236 15.34 -7.60 -6.87
C GLY A 236 16.79 -8.04 -7.14
N SER A 237 17.78 -7.35 -6.59
CA SER A 237 19.19 -7.69 -6.78
C SER A 237 19.67 -8.71 -5.75
N PRO A 238 20.57 -9.66 -6.09
CA PRO A 238 21.24 -10.50 -5.12
C PRO A 238 21.91 -9.65 -4.03
N GLY A 239 21.77 -10.02 -2.76
CA GLY A 239 22.30 -9.25 -1.65
C GLY A 239 21.53 -7.98 -1.31
N SER A 240 20.36 -7.74 -1.91
CA SER A 240 19.52 -6.55 -1.59
C SER A 240 19.10 -6.47 -0.12
N ALA A 241 19.15 -7.58 0.62
CA ALA A 241 18.93 -7.58 2.07
C ALA A 241 19.91 -6.69 2.84
N ASP A 242 21.14 -6.49 2.34
CA ASP A 242 22.10 -5.56 2.93
C ASP A 242 21.66 -4.10 2.74
N THR A 243 21.07 -3.79 1.59
CA THR A 243 20.50 -2.45 1.35
C THR A 243 19.31 -2.17 2.25
N ALA A 244 18.40 -3.13 2.42
CA ALA A 244 17.27 -3.02 3.33
C ALA A 244 17.76 -2.86 4.79
N ALA A 245 18.70 -3.68 5.24
CA ALA A 245 19.31 -3.59 6.56
C ALA A 245 20.00 -2.22 6.79
N ALA A 246 20.72 -1.72 5.81
CA ALA A 246 21.37 -0.41 5.88
C ALA A 246 20.35 0.75 5.92
N THR A 247 19.19 0.59 5.25
CA THR A 247 18.09 1.55 5.29
C THR A 247 17.42 1.56 6.66
N ILE A 248 17.17 0.39 7.26
CA ILE A 248 16.66 0.26 8.63
C ILE A 248 17.61 0.93 9.62
N ALA A 249 18.91 0.63 9.53
CA ALA A 249 19.91 1.25 10.39
C ALA A 249 19.99 2.78 10.21
N ALA A 250 19.68 3.30 9.02
CA ALA A 250 19.66 4.73 8.75
C ALA A 250 18.46 5.44 9.40
N ALA A 251 17.41 4.71 9.82
CA ALA A 251 16.26 5.27 10.52
C ALA A 251 16.63 5.94 11.85
N ASP A 252 17.67 5.44 12.53
CA ASP A 252 18.31 6.10 13.68
C ASP A 252 17.29 6.45 14.79
N GLY A 253 16.37 5.51 15.09
CA GLY A 253 15.34 5.66 16.12
C GLY A 253 14.10 6.47 15.72
N LEU A 254 14.01 6.99 14.49
CA LEU A 254 12.81 7.64 13.99
C LEU A 254 11.90 6.65 13.24
N PRO A 255 10.57 6.87 13.25
CA PRO A 255 9.63 6.01 12.54
C PRO A 255 9.94 5.92 11.03
N LEU A 256 9.89 4.70 10.50
CA LEU A 256 10.11 4.41 9.08
C LEU A 256 9.19 3.29 8.61
N HIS A 257 8.65 3.40 7.40
CA HIS A 257 7.91 2.33 6.76
C HIS A 257 8.64 1.84 5.51
N LEU A 258 9.01 0.54 5.47
CA LEU A 258 9.66 -0.07 4.31
C LEU A 258 8.62 -0.76 3.43
N ALA A 259 8.49 -0.25 2.22
CA ALA A 259 7.59 -0.79 1.21
C ALA A 259 8.07 -2.14 0.69
N HIS A 260 7.12 -3.06 0.44
CA HIS A 260 7.32 -4.35 -0.24
C HIS A 260 8.68 -5.00 0.08
N LEU A 261 8.96 -5.14 1.38
CA LEU A 261 10.27 -5.62 1.90
C LEU A 261 10.69 -6.96 1.28
N GLN A 262 9.73 -7.76 0.84
CA GLN A 262 9.95 -9.02 0.15
C GLN A 262 10.90 -8.90 -1.05
N PHE A 263 10.82 -7.83 -1.83
CA PHE A 263 11.68 -7.60 -2.98
C PHE A 263 13.14 -7.28 -2.62
N TYR A 264 13.43 -7.11 -1.33
CA TYR A 264 14.77 -6.90 -0.78
C TYR A 264 15.23 -8.08 0.10
N GLY A 265 14.44 -9.12 0.23
CA GLY A 265 14.75 -10.28 1.05
C GLY A 265 15.78 -11.24 0.46
N TYR A 266 16.61 -10.80 -0.50
CA TYR A 266 17.55 -11.66 -1.21
C TYR A 266 18.95 -11.62 -0.61
N GLY A 267 19.45 -12.83 -0.24
CA GLY A 267 20.84 -13.13 0.07
C GLY A 267 21.62 -13.55 -1.18
N THR A 268 22.85 -14.01 -0.96
CA THR A 268 23.80 -14.40 -2.03
C THR A 268 24.24 -15.87 -1.96
N GLU A 269 23.65 -16.66 -1.08
CA GLU A 269 24.02 -18.05 -0.85
C GLU A 269 23.54 -18.95 -2.00
N GLY A 270 24.07 -20.18 -1.99
CA GLY A 270 23.74 -21.20 -2.97
C GLY A 270 24.45 -21.04 -4.32
N LYS A 271 24.32 -22.07 -5.16
CA LYS A 271 25.01 -22.14 -6.45
C LYS A 271 24.63 -21.03 -7.45
N ARG A 272 23.49 -20.39 -7.25
CA ARG A 272 23.01 -19.29 -8.10
C ARG A 272 23.35 -17.90 -7.55
N GLY A 273 24.00 -17.83 -6.37
CA GLY A 273 24.24 -16.56 -5.69
C GLY A 273 22.95 -15.85 -5.31
N PHE A 274 21.91 -16.61 -4.93
CA PHE A 274 20.58 -16.09 -4.66
C PHE A 274 19.83 -17.00 -3.68
N SER A 275 19.46 -16.48 -2.52
CA SER A 275 18.85 -17.22 -1.41
C SER A 275 17.86 -16.35 -0.65
N SER A 276 17.13 -16.92 0.30
CA SER A 276 16.35 -16.14 1.25
C SER A 276 17.26 -15.54 2.33
N ALA A 277 17.08 -14.25 2.59
CA ALA A 277 17.62 -13.55 3.76
C ALA A 277 16.49 -13.04 4.67
N ALA A 278 15.28 -13.58 4.51
CA ALA A 278 14.08 -13.14 5.23
C ALA A 278 14.25 -13.28 6.76
N ALA A 279 14.83 -14.38 7.24
CA ALA A 279 15.06 -14.59 8.67
C ALA A 279 15.90 -13.46 9.28
N ARG A 280 17.01 -13.08 8.63
CA ARG A 280 17.87 -11.96 9.07
C ARG A 280 17.13 -10.63 9.08
N LEU A 281 16.32 -10.36 8.05
CA LEU A 281 15.54 -9.12 8.00
C LEU A 281 14.42 -9.10 9.04
N ALA A 282 13.77 -10.24 9.28
CA ALA A 282 12.76 -10.36 10.33
C ALA A 282 13.35 -10.11 11.72
N GLU A 283 14.51 -10.69 12.04
CA GLU A 283 15.24 -10.41 13.29
C GLU A 283 15.55 -8.91 13.44
N LEU A 284 16.01 -8.26 12.36
CA LEU A 284 16.31 -6.83 12.39
C LEU A 284 15.04 -5.99 12.59
N VAL A 285 13.94 -6.31 11.91
CA VAL A 285 12.66 -5.62 12.10
C VAL A 285 12.15 -5.84 13.52
N ASN A 286 12.24 -7.06 14.07
CA ASN A 286 11.84 -7.36 15.45
C ASN A 286 12.64 -6.54 16.46
N ALA A 287 13.94 -6.33 16.20
CA ALA A 287 14.83 -5.55 17.05
C ALA A 287 14.66 -4.02 16.91
N THR A 288 13.93 -3.54 15.90
CA THR A 288 13.78 -2.10 15.60
C THR A 288 12.31 -1.70 15.65
N PRO A 289 11.76 -1.36 16.83
CA PRO A 289 10.32 -1.16 17.03
C PRO A 289 9.73 0.02 16.23
N GLU A 290 10.55 0.97 15.79
CA GLU A 290 10.14 2.14 15.00
C GLU A 290 9.91 1.79 13.52
N VAL A 291 10.33 0.60 13.08
CA VAL A 291 10.20 0.18 11.69
C VAL A 291 8.94 -0.65 11.50
N THR A 292 8.16 -0.25 10.50
CA THR A 292 7.02 -1.01 9.97
C THR A 292 7.31 -1.42 8.53
N ILE A 293 6.65 -2.47 8.06
CA ILE A 293 6.86 -2.99 6.72
C ILE A 293 5.56 -3.38 6.05
N ASP A 294 5.52 -3.38 4.73
CA ASP A 294 4.49 -4.07 3.98
C ASP A 294 5.07 -5.21 3.12
N ILE A 295 4.27 -6.26 2.95
CA ILE A 295 4.65 -7.49 2.26
C ILE A 295 3.39 -8.08 1.59
N GLY A 296 3.58 -8.94 0.59
CA GLY A 296 2.47 -9.71 0.01
C GLY A 296 2.57 -9.89 -1.50
N GLN A 297 3.71 -9.56 -2.08
CA GLN A 297 4.00 -9.87 -3.48
C GLN A 297 4.27 -11.38 -3.65
N VAL A 298 3.46 -12.17 -2.97
CA VAL A 298 3.36 -13.61 -3.16
C VAL A 298 2.51 -13.81 -4.40
N MET A 299 3.14 -14.09 -5.52
CA MET A 299 2.50 -14.04 -6.81
C MET A 299 1.63 -15.27 -7.06
N PHE A 300 0.35 -15.00 -7.28
CA PHE A 300 -0.65 -16.00 -7.63
C PHE A 300 -1.15 -15.78 -9.07
N GLY A 301 -0.31 -16.07 -10.03
CA GLY A 301 -0.64 -15.93 -11.43
C GLY A 301 0.11 -14.81 -12.13
N GLN A 302 -0.34 -14.48 -13.33
CA GLN A 302 0.32 -13.50 -14.18
C GLN A 302 0.00 -12.09 -13.71
N THR A 303 1.01 -11.27 -13.57
CA THR A 303 0.89 -9.84 -13.28
C THR A 303 1.95 -9.05 -14.04
N VAL A 304 1.84 -7.73 -14.03
CA VAL A 304 2.79 -6.84 -14.71
C VAL A 304 3.40 -5.89 -13.70
N THR A 305 4.71 -5.86 -13.61
CA THR A 305 5.43 -4.85 -12.85
C THR A 305 5.79 -3.67 -13.74
N VAL A 306 5.37 -2.48 -13.32
CA VAL A 306 5.77 -1.20 -13.90
C VAL A 306 6.52 -0.41 -12.84
N SER A 307 7.83 -0.27 -12.98
CA SER A 307 8.67 0.36 -11.98
C SER A 307 9.88 1.03 -12.62
N SER A 308 10.30 2.16 -12.09
CA SER A 308 11.54 2.85 -12.49
C SER A 308 12.81 2.07 -12.19
N ASP A 309 12.75 1.01 -11.38
CA ASP A 309 13.86 0.08 -11.14
C ASP A 309 14.26 -0.72 -12.39
N VAL A 310 13.42 -0.74 -13.40
CA VAL A 310 13.62 -1.54 -14.61
C VAL A 310 14.94 -1.25 -15.29
N MET A 311 15.31 0.00 -15.44
CA MET A 311 16.56 0.35 -16.13
C MET A 311 17.76 -0.19 -15.37
N ARG A 312 17.71 -0.15 -14.05
CA ARG A 312 18.72 -0.73 -13.19
C ARG A 312 18.73 -2.25 -13.26
N GLN A 313 17.57 -2.87 -13.15
CA GLN A 313 17.44 -4.32 -13.26
C GLN A 313 17.82 -4.81 -14.65
N PHE A 314 17.55 -4.04 -15.71
CA PHE A 314 18.00 -4.34 -17.04
C PHE A 314 19.53 -4.26 -17.17
N SER A 315 20.16 -3.26 -16.59
CA SER A 315 21.63 -3.17 -16.54
C SER A 315 22.25 -4.34 -15.77
N ALA A 316 21.61 -4.79 -14.70
CA ALA A 316 22.00 -5.93 -13.89
C ALA A 316 21.34 -7.26 -14.34
N ARG A 317 20.79 -7.36 -15.54
CA ARG A 317 19.95 -8.48 -16.02
C ARG A 317 20.59 -9.87 -15.95
N GLY A 318 21.89 -9.95 -15.77
CA GLY A 318 22.59 -11.20 -15.51
C GLY A 318 22.34 -11.76 -14.12
N SER A 319 22.08 -10.90 -13.14
CA SER A 319 22.00 -11.25 -11.71
C SER A 319 20.72 -10.80 -11.01
N ALA A 320 19.99 -9.81 -11.53
CA ALA A 320 18.76 -9.34 -10.92
C ALA A 320 17.55 -10.22 -11.26
N HIS A 321 16.62 -10.34 -10.31
CA HIS A 321 15.33 -11.02 -10.48
C HIS A 321 14.23 -10.26 -9.76
N PRO A 322 13.05 -10.18 -10.35
CA PRO A 322 12.67 -10.74 -11.67
C PRO A 322 13.44 -10.10 -12.82
N LYS A 323 13.69 -10.88 -13.86
CA LYS A 323 14.34 -10.37 -15.06
C LYS A 323 13.36 -9.53 -15.86
N LYS A 324 13.63 -8.25 -15.95
CA LYS A 324 12.86 -7.34 -16.77
C LYS A 324 13.42 -7.35 -18.19
N THR A 325 12.68 -7.99 -19.08
CA THR A 325 13.09 -8.18 -20.48
C THR A 325 12.45 -7.18 -21.43
N VAL A 326 11.38 -6.52 -21.00
CA VAL A 326 10.68 -5.51 -21.81
C VAL A 326 10.81 -4.16 -21.12
N ILE A 327 11.32 -3.18 -21.82
CA ILE A 327 11.37 -1.79 -21.41
C ILE A 327 10.23 -1.08 -22.12
N HIS A 328 9.30 -0.50 -21.36
CA HIS A 328 8.33 0.43 -21.91
C HIS A 328 9.01 1.80 -21.97
N ASP A 329 9.24 2.28 -23.16
CA ASP A 329 9.79 3.60 -23.40
C ASP A 329 8.66 4.63 -23.26
N GLY A 330 8.42 5.06 -22.03
CA GLY A 330 7.53 6.18 -21.75
C GLY A 330 8.35 7.45 -21.60
N ASP A 331 7.84 8.56 -22.04
CA ASP A 331 8.48 9.87 -22.00
C ASP A 331 9.19 10.16 -20.66
N GLY A 332 10.48 9.90 -20.61
CA GLY A 332 11.38 10.32 -19.54
C GLY A 332 11.44 9.49 -18.26
N ASN A 333 10.69 8.39 -18.12
CA ASN A 333 10.67 7.62 -16.87
C ASN A 333 11.33 6.24 -16.92
N GLY A 334 11.62 5.71 -18.13
CA GLY A 334 12.26 4.39 -18.25
C GLY A 334 11.53 3.31 -17.45
N GLY A 335 10.21 3.24 -17.60
CA GLY A 335 9.41 2.19 -16.99
C GLY A 335 9.67 0.86 -17.70
N GLY A 336 9.63 -0.24 -16.99
CA GLY A 336 9.75 -1.56 -17.60
C GLY A 336 8.67 -2.51 -17.11
N ILE A 337 8.38 -3.48 -17.94
CA ILE A 337 7.32 -4.44 -17.75
C ILE A 337 7.93 -5.81 -17.49
N VAL A 338 7.48 -6.45 -16.45
CA VAL A 338 7.77 -7.86 -16.20
C VAL A 338 6.46 -8.61 -16.17
N PRO A 339 6.22 -9.50 -17.14
CA PRO A 339 5.19 -10.50 -16.95
C PRO A 339 5.67 -11.47 -15.88
N TYR A 340 4.95 -11.54 -14.76
CA TYR A 340 5.21 -12.57 -13.77
C TYR A 340 4.36 -13.80 -14.06
N SER A 341 5.00 -14.92 -14.20
CA SER A 341 4.36 -16.19 -13.91
C SER A 341 5.21 -16.89 -12.87
N TYR A 342 4.63 -17.29 -11.75
CA TYR A 342 5.32 -18.22 -10.89
C TYR A 342 4.83 -19.64 -11.20
N GLY A 343 5.63 -20.56 -10.99
CA GLY A 343 5.42 -22.00 -11.17
C GLY A 343 6.63 -22.67 -10.58
N LYS A 344 7.17 -23.66 -11.25
CA LYS A 344 8.43 -24.31 -10.83
C LYS A 344 9.68 -23.42 -11.07
N ASP A 345 9.51 -22.13 -11.31
CA ASP A 345 10.63 -21.19 -11.44
C ASP A 345 11.34 -20.99 -10.09
N PHE A 346 12.66 -21.02 -10.15
CA PHE A 346 13.50 -20.86 -8.96
C PHE A 346 13.29 -19.51 -8.27
N TYR A 347 13.26 -18.44 -9.04
CA TYR A 347 13.23 -17.08 -8.53
C TYR A 347 11.85 -16.69 -8.04
N GLY A 348 10.80 -17.07 -8.77
CA GLY A 348 9.42 -16.89 -8.34
C GLY A 348 9.12 -17.67 -7.06
N THR A 349 9.63 -18.92 -6.95
CA THR A 349 9.53 -19.70 -5.71
C THR A 349 10.28 -19.04 -4.56
N MET A 350 11.50 -18.52 -4.80
CA MET A 350 12.27 -17.83 -3.76
C MET A 350 11.53 -16.61 -3.24
N GLN A 351 10.98 -15.79 -4.14
CA GLN A 351 10.19 -14.62 -3.78
C GLN A 351 8.95 -14.99 -2.96
N TRP A 352 8.24 -16.04 -3.35
CA TRP A 352 7.10 -16.58 -2.61
C TRP A 352 7.50 -17.01 -1.19
N ALA A 353 8.61 -17.74 -1.06
CA ALA A 353 9.10 -18.18 0.24
C ALA A 353 9.49 -17.01 1.14
N ILE A 354 10.25 -16.04 0.63
CA ILE A 354 10.67 -14.85 1.36
C ILE A 354 9.48 -14.07 1.91
N GLY A 355 8.42 -13.88 1.10
CA GLY A 355 7.23 -13.17 1.56
C GLY A 355 6.56 -13.86 2.73
N LEU A 356 6.37 -15.17 2.66
CA LEU A 356 5.78 -15.94 3.75
C LEU A 356 6.69 -16.01 4.98
N GLU A 357 8.00 -16.16 4.80
CA GLU A 357 8.97 -16.12 5.91
C GLU A 357 8.90 -14.78 6.67
N LEU A 358 8.91 -13.66 5.95
CA LEU A 358 8.83 -12.33 6.59
C LEU A 358 7.53 -12.17 7.39
N PHE A 359 6.38 -12.56 6.83
CA PHE A 359 5.12 -12.54 7.58
C PHE A 359 5.22 -13.38 8.86
N LEU A 360 5.70 -14.61 8.73
CA LEU A 360 5.63 -15.59 9.81
C LEU A 360 6.73 -15.43 10.87
N LEU A 361 7.83 -14.75 10.57
CA LEU A 361 8.97 -14.54 11.47
C LEU A 361 8.96 -13.18 12.19
N ILE A 362 8.14 -12.23 11.72
CA ILE A 362 7.97 -10.97 12.44
C ILE A 362 6.91 -11.17 13.52
N ASP A 363 7.29 -10.89 14.77
CA ASP A 363 6.49 -11.27 15.94
C ASP A 363 5.25 -10.39 16.13
N ASP A 364 5.38 -9.08 15.86
CA ASP A 364 4.34 -8.09 16.12
C ASP A 364 3.46 -7.82 14.89
N PRO A 365 2.19 -8.29 14.87
CA PRO A 365 1.27 -8.08 13.76
C PRO A 365 0.89 -6.60 13.55
N TRP A 366 1.17 -5.72 14.51
CA TRP A 366 0.95 -4.28 14.37
C TRP A 366 1.95 -3.58 13.47
N ARG A 367 3.04 -4.27 13.08
CA ARG A 367 4.14 -3.70 12.30
C ARG A 367 4.30 -4.31 10.91
N VAL A 368 3.44 -5.26 10.55
CA VAL A 368 3.46 -5.94 9.25
C VAL A 368 2.12 -5.72 8.56
N PHE A 369 2.16 -5.18 7.35
CA PHE A 369 0.97 -4.86 6.58
C PHE A 369 0.91 -5.68 5.31
N PHE A 370 -0.31 -5.90 4.82
CA PHE A 370 -0.52 -6.57 3.55
C PHE A 370 -0.44 -5.57 2.40
N THR A 371 0.32 -5.94 1.38
CA THR A 371 0.26 -5.31 0.07
C THR A 371 0.59 -6.33 -1.00
N THR A 372 -0.11 -6.30 -2.12
CA THR A 372 0.35 -6.95 -3.35
C THR A 372 1.18 -5.97 -4.20
N ASP A 373 1.29 -4.73 -3.76
CA ASP A 373 1.84 -3.64 -4.58
C ASP A 373 1.17 -3.62 -5.97
N HIS A 374 -0.17 -3.84 -5.95
CA HIS A 374 -0.96 -3.99 -7.18
C HIS A 374 -0.60 -2.88 -8.20
N PRO A 375 -0.32 -3.21 -9.45
CA PRO A 375 -0.26 -4.53 -10.06
C PRO A 375 1.14 -5.18 -10.00
N ASN A 376 2.12 -4.55 -9.35
CA ASN A 376 3.55 -4.88 -9.47
C ASN A 376 3.91 -6.28 -8.96
N GLY A 377 3.32 -6.74 -7.88
CA GLY A 377 3.63 -8.05 -7.30
C GLY A 377 2.56 -9.10 -7.60
N ALA A 378 1.31 -8.70 -7.47
CA ALA A 378 0.13 -9.51 -7.76
C ALA A 378 -1.10 -8.59 -7.89
N PRO A 379 -2.23 -9.04 -8.44
CA PRO A 379 -3.47 -8.33 -8.30
C PRO A 379 -3.93 -8.32 -6.84
N PHE A 380 -4.54 -7.22 -6.37
CA PHE A 380 -5.06 -7.14 -4.99
C PHE A 380 -6.12 -8.22 -4.70
N THR A 381 -6.80 -8.74 -5.72
CA THR A 381 -7.73 -9.87 -5.60
C THR A 381 -7.05 -11.18 -5.15
N ALA A 382 -5.73 -11.22 -5.04
CA ALA A 382 -4.97 -12.34 -4.48
C ALA A 382 -4.92 -12.35 -2.93
N TYR A 383 -5.35 -11.29 -2.25
CA TYR A 383 -5.33 -11.23 -0.77
C TYR A 383 -5.98 -12.44 -0.10
N PRO A 384 -7.17 -12.91 -0.51
CA PRO A 384 -7.79 -14.05 0.17
C PRO A 384 -6.95 -15.32 0.13
N ALA A 385 -6.29 -15.59 -1.00
CA ALA A 385 -5.38 -16.73 -1.13
C ALA A 385 -4.12 -16.55 -0.25
N LEU A 386 -3.60 -15.33 -0.11
CA LEU A 386 -2.50 -15.04 0.79
C LEU A 386 -2.90 -15.25 2.26
N PHE A 387 -4.11 -14.85 2.67
CA PHE A 387 -4.62 -15.12 4.01
C PHE A 387 -4.69 -16.62 4.29
N GLU A 388 -5.17 -17.43 3.34
CA GLU A 388 -5.20 -18.90 3.49
C GLU A 388 -3.82 -19.50 3.72
N LEU A 389 -2.80 -19.05 2.96
CA LEU A 389 -1.42 -19.49 3.16
C LEU A 389 -0.85 -19.12 4.53
N LEU A 390 -1.25 -17.99 5.09
CA LEU A 390 -0.77 -17.54 6.39
C LEU A 390 -1.52 -18.21 7.55
N MET A 391 -2.77 -18.58 7.35
CA MET A 391 -3.64 -19.19 8.36
C MET A 391 -3.66 -20.72 8.29
N SER A 392 -3.04 -21.35 7.27
CA SER A 392 -3.00 -22.80 7.11
C SER A 392 -1.61 -23.28 6.67
N ARG A 393 -0.95 -23.98 7.57
CA ARG A 393 0.32 -24.68 7.26
C ARG A 393 0.12 -25.77 6.19
N GLU A 394 -1.04 -26.45 6.22
CA GLU A 394 -1.38 -27.45 5.22
C GLU A 394 -1.48 -26.85 3.82
N ALA A 395 -2.18 -25.73 3.66
CA ALA A 395 -2.27 -24.99 2.38
C ALA A 395 -0.89 -24.54 1.88
N ARG A 396 -0.01 -24.05 2.79
CA ARG A 396 1.38 -23.72 2.44
C ARG A 396 2.15 -24.93 1.93
N ALA A 397 2.03 -26.06 2.62
CA ALA A 397 2.74 -27.30 2.26
C ALA A 397 2.24 -27.87 0.92
N GLU A 398 0.93 -27.85 0.69
CA GLU A 398 0.33 -28.26 -0.58
C GLU A 398 0.83 -27.39 -1.73
N MET A 399 0.81 -26.07 -1.58
CA MET A 399 1.31 -25.16 -2.60
C MET A 399 2.81 -25.36 -2.85
N ALA A 400 3.62 -25.48 -1.79
CA ALA A 400 5.07 -25.69 -1.87
C ALA A 400 5.44 -26.96 -2.64
N ALA A 401 4.63 -28.01 -2.58
CA ALA A 401 4.86 -29.26 -3.32
C ALA A 401 4.89 -29.05 -4.84
N GLY A 402 4.21 -28.02 -5.35
CA GLY A 402 4.19 -27.63 -6.76
C GLY A 402 5.35 -26.73 -7.20
N LEU A 403 6.15 -26.24 -6.26
CA LEU A 403 7.16 -25.21 -6.49
C LEU A 403 8.58 -25.76 -6.67
N SER A 404 9.56 -24.88 -6.91
CA SER A 404 10.97 -25.27 -7.12
C SER A 404 11.64 -25.73 -5.82
N ARG A 405 11.86 -27.04 -5.69
CA ARG A 405 12.56 -27.61 -4.53
C ARG A 405 13.95 -27.01 -4.32
N SER A 406 14.66 -26.69 -5.40
CA SER A 406 16.01 -26.09 -5.30
C SER A 406 16.00 -24.65 -4.75
N ALA A 407 14.88 -23.95 -4.81
CA ALA A 407 14.69 -22.67 -4.15
C ALA A 407 14.29 -22.86 -2.68
N LEU A 408 13.30 -23.72 -2.40
CA LEU A 408 12.77 -23.92 -1.05
C LEU A 408 13.85 -24.39 -0.05
N VAL A 409 14.83 -25.17 -0.48
CA VAL A 409 15.96 -25.59 0.40
C VAL A 409 16.91 -24.43 0.79
N LEU A 410 16.79 -23.29 0.15
CA LEU A 410 17.53 -22.05 0.47
C LEU A 410 16.66 -21.03 1.23
N SER A 411 15.57 -21.51 1.82
CA SER A 411 14.67 -20.78 2.70
C SER A 411 14.45 -21.54 3.98
N THR A 412 13.93 -20.89 5.01
CA THR A 412 13.59 -21.49 6.30
C THR A 412 12.10 -21.86 6.40
N LEU A 413 11.31 -21.55 5.37
CA LEU A 413 9.84 -21.61 5.38
C LEU A 413 9.29 -22.97 5.82
N ALA A 414 9.93 -24.07 5.41
CA ALA A 414 9.47 -25.42 5.76
C ALA A 414 9.55 -25.74 7.27
N ALA A 415 10.38 -25.00 8.02
CA ALA A 415 10.55 -25.16 9.46
C ALA A 415 9.62 -24.25 10.29
N ILE A 416 8.81 -23.40 9.65
CA ILE A 416 7.95 -22.45 10.34
C ILE A 416 6.57 -23.05 10.56
N ASP A 417 6.22 -23.30 11.81
CA ASP A 417 4.94 -23.88 12.23
C ASP A 417 3.83 -22.84 12.47
N ARG A 418 4.18 -21.55 12.59
CA ARG A 418 3.23 -20.46 12.89
C ARG A 418 2.09 -20.41 11.89
N GLU A 419 0.90 -20.22 12.39
CA GLU A 419 -0.32 -19.87 11.65
C GLU A 419 -0.92 -18.61 12.26
N TYR A 420 -1.43 -17.74 11.42
CA TYR A 420 -2.13 -16.55 11.89
C TYR A 420 -3.57 -16.88 12.31
N THR A 421 -4.01 -16.20 13.34
CA THR A 421 -5.40 -16.18 13.80
C THR A 421 -6.22 -15.13 13.05
N PHE A 422 -7.55 -15.22 13.14
CA PHE A 422 -8.42 -14.15 12.64
C PHE A 422 -8.18 -12.80 13.35
N GLU A 423 -7.77 -12.83 14.61
CA GLU A 423 -7.41 -11.62 15.35
C GLU A 423 -6.17 -10.94 14.76
N GLU A 424 -5.11 -11.70 14.48
CA GLU A 424 -3.90 -11.17 13.83
C GLU A 424 -4.21 -10.64 12.42
N ILE A 425 -5.03 -11.34 11.64
CA ILE A 425 -5.50 -10.84 10.33
C ILE A 425 -6.30 -9.54 10.50
N ALA A 426 -7.16 -9.43 11.52
CA ALA A 426 -7.88 -8.19 11.80
C ALA A 426 -6.94 -7.05 12.22
N ILE A 427 -5.90 -7.33 13.00
CA ILE A 427 -4.86 -6.36 13.32
C ILE A 427 -4.18 -5.87 12.04
N MET A 428 -3.62 -6.78 11.25
CA MET A 428 -2.76 -6.46 10.10
C MET A 428 -3.51 -5.79 8.95
N THR A 429 -4.81 -6.02 8.82
CA THR A 429 -5.61 -5.51 7.69
C THR A 429 -6.59 -4.40 8.07
N ARG A 430 -6.79 -4.08 9.36
CA ARG A 430 -7.76 -3.09 9.85
C ARG A 430 -7.15 -2.16 10.90
N ALA A 431 -6.86 -2.70 12.08
CA ALA A 431 -6.45 -1.92 13.23
C ALA A 431 -5.09 -1.23 13.05
N ALA A 432 -4.09 -1.98 12.64
CA ALA A 432 -2.74 -1.48 12.45
C ALA A 432 -2.63 -0.50 11.25
N PRO A 433 -3.22 -0.78 10.07
CA PRO A 433 -3.30 0.20 9.00
C PRO A 433 -4.00 1.50 9.40
N ALA A 434 -5.13 1.43 10.11
CA ALA A 434 -5.82 2.62 10.60
C ALA A 434 -4.91 3.45 11.52
N LYS A 435 -4.24 2.80 12.47
CA LYS A 435 -3.28 3.45 13.39
C LYS A 435 -2.13 4.10 12.62
N LEU A 436 -1.54 3.39 11.64
CA LEU A 436 -0.43 3.90 10.83
C LEU A 436 -0.82 5.16 10.05
N LEU A 437 -2.04 5.20 9.53
CA LEU A 437 -2.56 6.31 8.73
C LEU A 437 -3.17 7.45 9.58
N GLY A 438 -3.22 7.30 10.91
CA GLY A 438 -3.84 8.29 11.81
C GLY A 438 -5.37 8.31 11.76
N LEU A 439 -6.00 7.22 11.30
CA LEU A 439 -7.45 7.09 11.18
C LEU A 439 -8.04 6.58 12.50
N THR A 440 -8.39 7.50 13.38
CA THR A 440 -8.87 7.16 14.73
C THR A 440 -10.32 6.71 14.78
N ASP A 441 -11.07 6.93 13.71
CA ASP A 441 -12.51 6.66 13.61
C ASP A 441 -12.85 5.40 12.81
N ARG A 442 -11.86 4.57 12.44
CA ARG A 442 -12.05 3.35 11.65
C ARG A 442 -10.99 2.29 11.95
N GLY A 443 -11.10 1.12 11.32
CA GLY A 443 -10.24 -0.04 11.63
C GLY A 443 -10.61 -0.76 12.92
N HIS A 444 -11.72 -0.35 13.58
CA HIS A 444 -12.28 -0.97 14.77
C HIS A 444 -13.81 -0.84 14.80
N LEU A 445 -14.46 -1.58 15.71
CA LEU A 445 -15.91 -1.64 15.88
C LEU A 445 -16.41 -1.00 17.19
N GLY A 446 -15.61 -0.14 17.78
CA GLY A 446 -15.98 0.59 19.00
C GLY A 446 -17.03 1.66 18.75
N ALA A 447 -17.77 2.04 19.80
CA ALA A 447 -18.77 3.10 19.73
C ALA A 447 -18.14 4.43 19.26
N GLY A 448 -18.79 5.10 18.31
CA GLY A 448 -18.31 6.33 17.68
C GLY A 448 -17.47 6.10 16.41
N ALA A 449 -17.00 4.86 16.15
CA ALA A 449 -16.32 4.55 14.91
C ALA A 449 -17.25 4.72 13.71
N THR A 450 -16.66 5.03 12.56
CA THR A 450 -17.37 4.99 11.28
C THR A 450 -17.85 3.57 11.01
N ALA A 451 -19.10 3.43 10.60
CA ALA A 451 -19.72 2.13 10.37
C ALA A 451 -19.28 1.51 9.04
N ASP A 452 -17.98 1.28 8.94
CA ASP A 452 -17.32 0.48 7.90
C ASP A 452 -17.18 -0.94 8.46
N VAL A 453 -18.06 -1.86 8.01
CA VAL A 453 -18.16 -3.22 8.58
C VAL A 453 -18.21 -4.25 7.48
N ALA A 454 -17.44 -5.32 7.63
CA ALA A 454 -17.45 -6.48 6.75
C ALA A 454 -17.89 -7.73 7.54
N VAL A 455 -18.82 -8.49 6.94
CA VAL A 455 -19.39 -9.71 7.50
C VAL A 455 -19.09 -10.86 6.55
N TYR A 456 -18.45 -11.92 7.04
CA TYR A 456 -18.02 -13.06 6.24
C TYR A 456 -18.68 -14.35 6.73
N ARG A 457 -19.34 -15.10 5.84
CA ARG A 457 -19.83 -16.44 6.17
C ARG A 457 -18.66 -17.39 6.38
N ARG A 458 -18.68 -18.14 7.47
CA ARG A 458 -17.62 -19.15 7.70
C ARG A 458 -17.64 -20.20 6.60
N ASP A 459 -16.47 -20.46 6.04
CA ASP A 459 -16.19 -21.54 5.08
C ASP A 459 -14.92 -22.28 5.53
N ARG A 460 -14.72 -23.49 5.05
CA ARG A 460 -13.50 -24.26 5.30
C ARG A 460 -12.29 -23.64 4.60
N SER A 461 -12.48 -23.11 3.41
CA SER A 461 -11.46 -22.34 2.71
C SER A 461 -11.47 -20.91 3.20
N ILE A 462 -10.37 -20.46 3.77
CA ILE A 462 -10.13 -19.09 4.20
C ILE A 462 -10.20 -18.14 2.98
N ALA A 463 -9.61 -18.57 1.87
CA ALA A 463 -9.62 -17.79 0.63
C ALA A 463 -11.05 -17.55 0.13
N LYS A 464 -11.91 -18.57 0.15
CA LYS A 464 -13.31 -18.41 -0.23
C LYS A 464 -14.06 -17.51 0.77
N MET A 465 -13.85 -17.73 2.06
CA MET A 465 -14.52 -16.96 3.13
C MET A 465 -14.19 -15.47 3.05
N LEU A 466 -12.91 -15.11 2.95
CA LEU A 466 -12.46 -13.71 2.96
C LEU A 466 -12.44 -13.08 1.55
N GLY A 467 -12.66 -13.89 0.50
CA GLY A 467 -12.73 -13.43 -0.88
C GLY A 467 -14.04 -12.77 -1.26
N GLU A 468 -15.12 -13.12 -0.53
CA GLU A 468 -16.46 -12.64 -0.83
C GLU A 468 -17.25 -12.40 0.46
N ALA A 469 -17.43 -11.13 0.79
CA ALA A 469 -18.17 -10.75 1.99
C ALA A 469 -19.69 -11.00 1.80
N ALA A 470 -20.33 -11.54 2.84
CA ALA A 470 -21.78 -11.69 2.86
C ALA A 470 -22.48 -10.33 2.92
N TYR A 471 -21.92 -9.41 3.73
CA TYR A 471 -22.40 -8.03 3.84
C TYR A 471 -21.23 -7.09 4.02
N VAL A 472 -21.29 -5.93 3.35
CA VAL A 472 -20.38 -4.81 3.61
C VAL A 472 -21.18 -3.55 3.83
N PHE A 473 -20.91 -2.90 4.94
CA PHE A 473 -21.41 -1.57 5.26
C PHE A 473 -20.28 -0.56 5.03
N LYS A 474 -20.60 0.51 4.33
CA LYS A 474 -19.71 1.66 4.13
C LYS A 474 -20.37 2.92 4.64
N ASP A 475 -19.78 3.57 5.66
CA ASP A 475 -20.40 4.68 6.38
C ASP A 475 -21.88 4.38 6.77
N GLY A 476 -22.16 3.15 7.22
CA GLY A 476 -23.46 2.67 7.66
C GLY A 476 -24.44 2.22 6.57
N ASP A 477 -24.16 2.50 5.30
CA ASP A 477 -24.97 2.01 4.18
C ASP A 477 -24.54 0.60 3.77
N LEU A 478 -25.50 -0.30 3.59
CA LEU A 478 -25.23 -1.63 3.05
C LEU A 478 -24.94 -1.51 1.55
N VAL A 479 -23.71 -1.77 1.17
CA VAL A 479 -23.20 -1.63 -0.21
C VAL A 479 -22.98 -2.97 -0.90
N VAL A 480 -22.68 -4.02 -0.13
CA VAL A 480 -22.53 -5.39 -0.63
C VAL A 480 -23.46 -6.32 0.12
N GLN A 481 -24.13 -7.19 -0.62
CA GLN A 481 -24.89 -8.31 -0.07
C GLN A 481 -24.66 -9.55 -0.92
N ASP A 482 -24.29 -10.67 -0.27
CA ASP A 482 -24.02 -11.95 -0.90
C ASP A 482 -23.02 -11.86 -2.07
N GLY A 483 -21.93 -11.09 -1.86
CA GLY A 483 -20.89 -10.86 -2.87
C GLY A 483 -21.28 -9.92 -4.01
N GLU A 484 -22.50 -9.39 -4.02
CA GLU A 484 -22.97 -8.48 -5.06
C GLU A 484 -23.06 -7.04 -4.58
N ILE A 485 -22.68 -6.09 -5.45
CA ILE A 485 -22.86 -4.67 -5.18
C ILE A 485 -24.33 -4.34 -5.33
N ILE A 486 -24.97 -3.92 -4.25
CA ILE A 486 -26.40 -3.56 -4.23
C ILE A 486 -26.66 -2.07 -4.15
N HIS A 487 -25.64 -1.31 -3.74
CA HIS A 487 -25.72 0.14 -3.63
C HIS A 487 -24.36 0.77 -3.92
N TYR A 488 -24.37 1.80 -4.77
CA TYR A 488 -23.19 2.62 -5.06
C TYR A 488 -23.24 3.90 -4.25
N ARG A 489 -22.14 4.20 -3.61
CA ARG A 489 -21.86 5.51 -2.98
C ARG A 489 -20.43 5.91 -3.31
N TRP A 490 -20.08 7.15 -3.04
CA TRP A 490 -18.72 7.63 -3.20
C TRP A 490 -18.07 7.76 -1.81
N GLY A 491 -16.95 7.11 -1.62
CA GLY A 491 -16.14 7.25 -0.43
C GLY A 491 -15.37 8.59 -0.43
N LYS A 492 -14.75 8.91 0.70
CA LYS A 492 -13.99 10.14 0.90
C LYS A 492 -12.60 10.08 0.27
N ALA A 493 -12.06 11.22 -0.16
CA ALA A 493 -10.63 11.39 -0.39
C ALA A 493 -9.98 11.89 0.91
N LEU A 494 -9.12 11.08 1.52
CA LEU A 494 -8.47 11.40 2.79
C LEU A 494 -7.21 12.22 2.54
N ARG A 495 -7.02 13.29 3.30
CA ARG A 495 -5.88 14.20 3.16
C ARG A 495 -5.39 14.75 4.48
N LEU A 496 -4.15 15.24 4.49
CA LEU A 496 -3.60 16.09 5.53
C LEU A 496 -3.65 17.57 5.12
N LYS A 497 -3.66 18.44 6.10
CA LYS A 497 -3.49 19.89 5.92
C LYS A 497 -2.43 20.43 6.90
N PRO A 498 -1.16 20.06 6.74
CA PRO A 498 -0.11 20.66 7.54
C PRO A 498 -0.05 22.16 7.30
N PRO A 499 0.34 22.97 8.30
CA PRO A 499 0.52 24.40 8.10
C PRO A 499 1.65 24.66 7.10
N VAL A 500 1.41 25.57 6.16
CA VAL A 500 2.36 25.93 5.10
C VAL A 500 2.87 27.35 5.31
N ASP A 501 4.20 27.54 5.35
CA ASP A 501 4.80 28.87 5.44
C ASP A 501 4.64 29.64 4.12
N LYS A 502 4.15 30.89 4.23
CA LYS A 502 3.98 31.78 3.08
C LYS A 502 5.30 32.17 2.42
N ALA A 503 6.42 32.19 3.15
CA ALA A 503 7.73 32.46 2.58
C ALA A 503 8.18 31.32 1.69
N MET A 504 7.88 30.06 2.06
CA MET A 504 8.15 28.90 1.22
C MET A 504 7.35 28.97 -0.08
N VAL A 505 6.06 29.31 -0.02
CA VAL A 505 5.22 29.46 -1.23
C VAL A 505 5.83 30.47 -2.20
N ARG A 506 6.22 31.66 -1.72
CA ARG A 506 6.89 32.70 -2.56
C ARG A 506 8.20 32.18 -3.16
N ARG A 507 9.01 31.47 -2.37
CA ARG A 507 10.28 30.90 -2.85
C ARG A 507 10.07 29.87 -3.95
N LEU A 508 9.04 29.04 -3.82
CA LEU A 508 8.66 28.05 -4.85
C LEU A 508 8.16 28.74 -6.12
N GLU A 509 7.36 29.79 -5.97
CA GLU A 509 6.86 30.60 -7.11
C GLU A 509 8.02 31.21 -7.89
N ASP A 510 8.96 31.85 -7.20
CA ASP A 510 10.18 32.42 -7.81
C ASP A 510 11.02 31.32 -8.49
N TYR A 511 11.20 30.16 -7.83
CA TYR A 511 11.97 29.06 -8.37
C TYR A 511 11.31 28.50 -9.66
N HIS A 512 10.00 28.23 -9.63
CA HIS A 512 9.28 27.70 -10.78
C HIS A 512 9.26 28.69 -11.94
N GLN A 513 9.06 29.99 -11.66
CA GLN A 513 9.07 31.03 -12.69
C GLN A 513 10.45 31.15 -13.32
N GLN A 514 11.52 31.19 -12.54
CA GLN A 514 12.89 31.34 -13.03
C GLN A 514 13.42 30.11 -13.75
N ARG A 515 13.10 28.91 -13.25
CA ARG A 515 13.67 27.67 -13.75
C ARG A 515 12.90 27.10 -14.93
N TYR A 516 11.57 27.20 -14.88
CA TYR A 516 10.68 26.55 -15.84
C TYR A 516 9.80 27.50 -16.63
N GLY A 517 9.73 28.77 -16.25
CA GLY A 517 8.80 29.76 -16.85
C GLY A 517 7.33 29.42 -16.53
N LEU A 518 7.07 28.68 -15.45
CA LEU A 518 5.75 28.22 -15.07
C LEU A 518 5.29 28.87 -13.76
N SER A 519 3.99 29.18 -13.68
CA SER A 519 3.36 29.57 -12.43
C SER A 519 3.22 28.36 -11.49
N LEU A 520 3.31 28.61 -10.18
CA LEU A 520 3.03 27.60 -9.15
C LEU A 520 1.57 27.12 -9.17
N ASP A 521 0.67 27.86 -9.83
CA ASP A 521 -0.74 27.47 -10.02
C ASP A 521 -0.92 26.12 -10.73
N TRP A 522 0.08 25.65 -11.45
CA TRP A 522 0.08 24.30 -12.03
C TRP A 522 -0.05 23.19 -10.99
N PHE A 523 0.37 23.47 -9.76
CA PHE A 523 0.28 22.52 -8.65
C PHE A 523 -0.87 22.85 -7.69
N ASN A 524 -1.54 24.00 -7.90
CA ASN A 524 -2.57 24.51 -7.00
C ASN A 524 -3.94 24.48 -7.68
N PHE A 525 -4.64 23.37 -7.56
CA PHE A 525 -5.99 23.22 -8.06
C PHE A 525 -7.02 23.36 -6.92
N PRO A 526 -8.21 23.96 -7.18
CA PRO A 526 -9.24 24.06 -6.16
C PRO A 526 -9.87 22.69 -5.88
N ASP A 527 -10.35 22.48 -4.65
CA ASP A 527 -11.05 21.23 -4.28
C ASP A 527 -12.24 20.96 -5.20
N SER A 528 -12.92 22.00 -5.67
CA SER A 528 -14.04 21.92 -6.62
C SER A 528 -13.67 21.32 -7.99
N ALA A 529 -12.40 21.28 -8.35
CA ALA A 529 -11.95 20.61 -9.57
C ALA A 529 -12.08 19.08 -9.49
N ILE A 530 -12.04 18.54 -8.27
CA ILE A 530 -12.11 17.08 -8.01
C ILE A 530 -13.49 16.71 -7.47
N VAL A 531 -14.01 17.47 -6.52
CA VAL A 531 -15.20 17.11 -5.74
C VAL A 531 -16.45 17.24 -6.60
N ARG A 532 -17.06 16.10 -6.91
CA ARG A 532 -18.44 16.04 -7.43
C ARG A 532 -19.39 15.71 -6.26
N GLU A 533 -19.36 14.47 -5.81
CA GLU A 533 -20.15 13.96 -4.68
C GLU A 533 -19.27 13.47 -3.52
N GLN A 534 -17.96 13.37 -3.75
CA GLN A 534 -16.99 12.83 -2.83
C GLN A 534 -16.35 13.94 -2.00
N PRO A 535 -16.61 14.03 -0.69
CA PRO A 535 -15.97 15.02 0.16
C PRO A 535 -14.53 14.63 0.47
N PHE A 536 -13.67 15.64 0.75
CA PHE A 536 -12.41 15.38 1.42
C PHE A 536 -12.63 15.07 2.90
N GLY A 537 -12.00 13.99 3.39
CA GLY A 537 -11.85 13.69 4.81
C GLY A 537 -10.51 14.23 5.31
N GLU A 538 -10.51 15.07 6.35
CA GLU A 538 -9.29 15.60 6.93
C GLU A 538 -8.79 14.67 8.03
N VAL A 539 -7.52 14.30 7.95
CA VAL A 539 -6.81 13.53 8.97
C VAL A 539 -5.89 14.51 9.71
N PRO A 540 -5.90 14.54 11.05
CA PRO A 540 -5.04 15.44 11.79
C PRO A 540 -3.58 14.97 11.74
N CYS A 541 -2.64 15.92 11.74
CA CYS A 541 -1.26 15.62 12.08
C CYS A 541 -1.16 15.20 13.56
N ARG A 542 -0.16 14.40 13.90
CA ARG A 542 0.15 14.08 15.31
C ARG A 542 0.56 15.36 16.04
N THR A 543 0.10 15.54 17.26
CA THR A 543 0.46 16.69 18.13
C THR A 543 1.74 16.41 18.89
#